data_64251277f2a977417bf3d75be696cd61
#
_entry.id   64251277f2a977417bf3d75be696cd61
#
_cell.length_a   1.000
_cell.length_b   1.000
_cell.length_c   1.000
_cell.angle_alpha   90.00
_cell.angle_beta   90.00
_cell.angle_gamma   90.00
#
_symmetry.space_group_name_H-M   'P 1'
#
loop_
_entity.id
_entity.type
_entity.pdbx_description
1 polymer ?
#
loop_
_entity_poly.entity_id
_entity_poly.type
_entity_poly.pdbx_seq_one_letter_code
_entity_poly.pdbx_strand_id
1 'polypeptide(L)'
;VSTTKKKGTTSSSKTSRTSKKEQMKHRTVMPVWIRNILAVVIIGCFSVVFYYFFIRPYAYRWKPCHGLKEYGVCIPDGYDIHGIDISHYQGKMEWKRLLQNKETATPLHFVFMKATEGGDHNDTTFEANFANARNHGFIRGAYHFYIPGTDALKQADFFIRTVKLDTGD
;
A
#
# COMPACT_ATOMS: atom_id res chain seq x y z
N VAL A 1 -35.88 88.24 -43.36
CA VAL A 1 -35.63 89.16 -42.27
C VAL A 1 -35.27 88.42 -41.01
N SER A 2 -34.14 88.82 -40.46
CA SER A 2 -33.66 88.70 -39.07
C SER A 2 -33.24 87.37 -38.48
N THR A 3 -32.00 87.30 -38.35
CA THR A 3 -31.06 86.49 -37.56
C THR A 3 -31.33 86.55 -36.04
N THR A 4 -31.02 85.42 -35.34
CA THR A 4 -30.45 85.54 -33.99
C THR A 4 -29.64 84.24 -33.71
N LYS A 5 -28.37 84.46 -33.46
CA LYS A 5 -27.37 83.48 -32.92
C LYS A 5 -27.68 83.15 -31.45
N LYS A 6 -27.56 81.90 -31.05
CA LYS A 6 -27.31 81.47 -29.65
C LYS A 6 -26.04 80.67 -29.52
N LYS A 7 -25.16 81.21 -28.72
CA LYS A 7 -23.89 80.60 -28.24
C LYS A 7 -24.19 79.41 -27.31
N GLY A 8 -23.57 78.27 -27.60
CA GLY A 8 -23.58 77.17 -26.68
C GLY A 8 -22.25 77.12 -25.94
N THR A 9 -22.34 77.08 -24.63
CA THR A 9 -21.21 76.90 -23.68
C THR A 9 -20.86 75.49 -23.55
N THR A 10 -19.59 75.13 -23.85
CA THR A 10 -18.95 73.88 -23.58
C THR A 10 -18.54 73.85 -22.12
N SER A 11 -19.15 72.95 -21.32
CA SER A 11 -18.68 72.61 -19.95
C SER A 11 -17.86 71.33 -19.97
N SER A 12 -16.69 71.49 -19.46
CA SER A 12 -15.58 70.57 -19.35
C SER A 12 -15.90 69.36 -18.47
N SER A 13 -15.79 68.15 -19.03
CA SER A 13 -15.70 66.89 -18.24
C SER A 13 -14.27 66.42 -18.12
N LYS A 14 -13.51 67.02 -17.20
CA LYS A 14 -12.11 66.66 -16.91
C LYS A 14 -11.87 66.06 -15.52
N THR A 15 -12.91 65.58 -14.80
CA THR A 15 -12.72 65.24 -13.37
C THR A 15 -12.82 63.71 -13.05
N SER A 16 -12.95 62.82 -14.03
CA SER A 16 -13.12 61.37 -13.69
C SER A 16 -11.94 60.43 -14.07
N ARG A 17 -10.84 60.99 -14.59
CA ARG A 17 -9.67 60.16 -14.98
C ARG A 17 -8.55 60.04 -13.99
N THR A 18 -8.52 60.86 -12.96
CA THR A 18 -7.45 60.90 -11.95
C THR A 18 -7.65 59.96 -10.78
N SER A 19 -8.91 59.57 -10.44
CA SER A 19 -9.17 58.71 -9.29
C SER A 19 -8.89 57.21 -9.52
N LYS A 20 -8.86 56.75 -10.79
CA LYS A 20 -8.61 55.35 -11.14
C LYS A 20 -7.11 55.00 -11.19
N LYS A 21 -6.20 55.98 -11.26
CA LYS A 21 -4.76 55.77 -11.28
C LYS A 21 -4.12 55.67 -9.89
N GLU A 22 -4.78 56.17 -8.87
CA GLU A 22 -4.24 56.14 -7.49
C GLU A 22 -4.58 54.87 -6.72
N GLN A 23 -5.61 54.10 -7.08
CA GLN A 23 -5.95 52.86 -6.42
C GLN A 23 -5.09 51.63 -6.85
N MET A 24 -4.19 51.81 -7.80
CA MET A 24 -3.33 50.69 -8.30
C MET A 24 -1.91 50.69 -7.70
N LYS A 25 -1.65 51.51 -6.64
CA LYS A 25 -0.27 51.75 -6.15
C LYS A 25 0.07 51.11 -4.81
N HIS A 26 -0.65 50.11 -4.34
CA HIS A 26 -0.23 49.32 -3.15
C HIS A 26 -0.44 47.82 -3.32
N ARG A 27 0.10 47.25 -4.40
CA ARG A 27 0.58 45.87 -4.33
C ARG A 27 1.99 45.94 -3.76
N THR A 28 2.14 45.71 -2.47
CA THR A 28 3.45 45.45 -1.83
C THR A 28 4.04 44.22 -2.47
N VAL A 29 4.86 44.41 -3.51
CA VAL A 29 5.59 43.33 -4.15
C VAL A 29 6.62 42.87 -3.13
N MET A 30 6.45 41.64 -2.60
CA MET A 30 7.45 41.06 -1.69
C MET A 30 8.84 41.13 -2.31
N PRO A 31 9.88 41.53 -1.52
CA PRO A 31 11.25 41.49 -1.98
C PRO A 31 11.64 40.14 -2.52
N VAL A 32 12.39 40.09 -3.61
CA VAL A 32 12.78 38.90 -4.32
C VAL A 32 13.42 37.85 -3.39
N TRP A 33 14.22 38.29 -2.44
CA TRP A 33 14.89 37.40 -1.46
C TRP A 33 13.89 36.72 -0.52
N ILE A 34 12.83 37.39 -0.06
CA ILE A 34 11.77 36.79 0.78
C ILE A 34 11.00 35.75 -0.02
N ARG A 35 10.68 36.06 -1.27
CA ARG A 35 10.00 35.11 -2.18
C ARG A 35 10.83 33.84 -2.42
N ASN A 36 12.15 34.02 -2.58
CA ASN A 36 13.04 32.87 -2.78
C ASN A 36 13.17 32.01 -1.51
N ILE A 37 13.27 32.63 -0.33
CA ILE A 37 13.28 31.91 0.95
C ILE A 37 11.95 31.12 1.12
N LEU A 38 10.82 31.77 0.86
CA LEU A 38 9.50 31.11 0.96
C LEU A 38 9.39 29.92 0.00
N ALA A 39 9.88 30.05 -1.22
CA ALA A 39 9.92 28.98 -2.19
C ALA A 39 10.77 27.79 -1.71
N VAL A 40 11.95 28.04 -1.15
CA VAL A 40 12.82 27.00 -0.59
C VAL A 40 12.15 26.28 0.60
N VAL A 41 11.50 27.02 1.48
CA VAL A 41 10.77 26.46 2.62
C VAL A 41 9.60 25.56 2.14
N ILE A 42 8.82 26.02 1.16
CA ILE A 42 7.72 25.25 0.59
C ILE A 42 8.23 23.95 -0.05
N ILE A 43 9.31 24.04 -0.84
CA ILE A 43 9.92 22.86 -1.48
C ILE A 43 10.44 21.90 -0.40
N GLY A 44 11.09 22.41 0.65
CA GLY A 44 11.56 21.59 1.78
C GLY A 44 10.43 20.87 2.49
N CYS A 45 9.34 21.57 2.83
CA CYS A 45 8.16 20.98 3.44
C CYS A 45 7.53 19.89 2.53
N PHE A 46 7.43 20.19 1.24
CA PHE A 46 6.88 19.24 0.27
C PHE A 46 7.76 17.99 0.15
N SER A 47 9.08 18.15 0.15
CA SER A 47 10.03 17.03 0.12
C SER A 47 9.94 16.14 1.36
N VAL A 48 9.77 16.74 2.54
CA VAL A 48 9.57 15.99 3.79
C VAL A 48 8.27 15.21 3.76
N VAL A 49 7.17 15.84 3.38
CA VAL A 49 5.86 15.17 3.23
C VAL A 49 5.94 14.04 2.21
N PHE A 50 6.54 14.30 1.05
CA PHE A 50 6.74 13.29 0.01
C PHE A 50 7.57 12.10 0.51
N TYR A 51 8.66 12.36 1.24
CA TYR A 51 9.46 11.30 1.86
C TYR A 51 8.65 10.43 2.81
N TYR A 52 7.87 11.04 3.73
CA TYR A 52 7.09 10.29 4.72
C TYR A 52 5.96 9.47 4.10
N PHE A 53 5.27 9.99 3.08
CA PHE A 53 4.11 9.33 2.48
C PHE A 53 4.49 8.37 1.35
N PHE A 54 5.53 8.67 0.58
CA PHE A 54 5.87 7.89 -0.62
C PHE A 54 7.15 7.08 -0.48
N ILE A 55 8.19 7.58 0.14
CA ILE A 55 9.48 6.86 0.20
C ILE A 55 9.55 5.95 1.42
N ARG A 56 9.19 6.45 2.60
CA ARG A 56 9.29 5.70 3.85
C ARG A 56 8.52 4.37 3.85
N PRO A 57 7.27 4.25 3.34
CA PRO A 57 6.58 2.98 3.27
C PRO A 57 7.29 1.94 2.38
N TYR A 58 7.98 2.41 1.34
CA TYR A 58 8.73 1.54 0.43
C TYR A 58 10.15 1.24 0.93
N ALA A 59 10.79 2.14 1.65
CA ALA A 59 12.11 1.92 2.23
C ALA A 59 12.13 0.73 3.22
N TYR A 60 11.01 0.45 3.89
CA TYR A 60 10.85 -0.75 4.71
C TYR A 60 10.85 -2.06 3.89
N ARG A 61 10.49 -2.02 2.61
CA ARG A 61 10.56 -3.18 1.70
C ARG A 61 11.97 -3.47 1.19
N TRP A 62 12.88 -2.50 1.28
CA TRP A 62 14.24 -2.59 0.75
C TRP A 62 15.28 -2.74 1.85
N LYS A 63 14.90 -3.28 3.01
CA LYS A 63 15.91 -3.68 3.98
C LYS A 63 16.80 -4.74 3.34
N PRO A 64 18.13 -4.60 3.43
CA PRO A 64 19.02 -5.62 2.90
C PRO A 64 18.68 -6.95 3.57
N CYS A 65 18.38 -7.95 2.77
CA CYS A 65 18.22 -9.31 3.23
C CYS A 65 19.56 -9.82 3.73
N HIS A 66 19.68 -9.99 5.00
CA HIS A 66 20.77 -10.75 5.58
C HIS A 66 20.31 -12.19 5.73
N GLY A 67 20.86 -13.05 4.88
CA GLY A 67 20.76 -14.48 5.05
C GLY A 67 19.53 -15.11 4.41
N LEU A 68 19.70 -16.25 3.95
CA LEU A 68 18.96 -17.39 3.47
C LEU A 68 18.91 -17.50 1.97
N LYS A 69 20.09 -17.74 1.48
CA LYS A 69 20.26 -18.34 0.15
C LYS A 69 19.57 -19.71 0.04
N GLU A 70 19.27 -20.34 1.20
CA GLU A 70 18.70 -21.69 1.26
C GLU A 70 17.28 -21.79 0.72
N TYR A 71 16.42 -20.77 0.94
CA TYR A 71 15.04 -20.78 0.47
C TYR A 71 14.79 -19.87 -0.74
N GLY A 72 15.81 -19.16 -1.22
CA GLY A 72 15.65 -18.20 -2.32
C GLY A 72 14.74 -17.00 -2.00
N VAL A 73 14.39 -16.82 -0.73
CA VAL A 73 13.56 -15.73 -0.24
C VAL A 73 14.27 -14.95 0.86
N CYS A 74 13.92 -13.69 0.97
CA CYS A 74 14.43 -12.80 1.99
C CYS A 74 13.63 -12.94 3.28
N ILE A 75 14.26 -13.36 4.36
CA ILE A 75 13.64 -13.38 5.69
C ILE A 75 14.12 -12.15 6.44
N PRO A 76 13.22 -11.29 6.94
CA PRO A 76 13.59 -10.15 7.74
C PRO A 76 14.22 -10.57 9.07
N ASP A 77 15.25 -9.84 9.52
CA ASP A 77 15.85 -10.07 10.83
C ASP A 77 14.84 -9.79 11.97
N GLY A 78 14.99 -10.53 13.08
CA GLY A 78 14.21 -10.33 14.29
C GLY A 78 12.96 -11.19 14.41
N TYR A 79 12.82 -12.21 13.56
CA TYR A 79 11.78 -13.23 13.68
C TYR A 79 12.43 -14.60 13.88
N ASP A 80 12.09 -15.26 14.97
CA ASP A 80 12.64 -16.59 15.32
C ASP A 80 11.75 -17.74 14.85
N ILE A 81 10.51 -17.44 14.47
CA ILE A 81 9.51 -18.44 14.05
C ILE A 81 9.19 -18.25 12.58
N HIS A 82 9.48 -19.27 11.79
CA HIS A 82 9.26 -19.25 10.36
C HIS A 82 8.33 -20.38 9.92
N GLY A 83 7.59 -20.13 8.87
CA GLY A 83 6.70 -21.09 8.24
C GLY A 83 6.60 -20.86 6.75
N ILE A 84 5.90 -21.76 6.09
CA ILE A 84 5.57 -21.66 4.67
C ILE A 84 4.06 -21.82 4.46
N ASP A 85 3.57 -21.29 3.38
CA ASP A 85 2.25 -21.64 2.86
C ASP A 85 2.40 -22.50 1.59
N ILE A 86 1.51 -23.46 1.44
CA ILE A 86 1.49 -24.38 0.31
C ILE A 86 0.08 -24.62 -0.22
N SER A 87 0.01 -25.03 -1.47
CA SER A 87 -1.22 -25.45 -2.16
C SER A 87 -0.87 -26.53 -3.19
N HIS A 88 -1.84 -26.96 -3.98
CA HIS A 88 -1.60 -27.86 -5.11
C HIS A 88 -0.54 -27.34 -6.11
N TYR A 89 -0.30 -26.02 -6.16
CA TYR A 89 0.71 -25.42 -7.06
C TYR A 89 2.14 -25.86 -6.74
N GLN A 90 2.46 -26.19 -5.49
CA GLN A 90 3.78 -26.70 -5.11
C GLN A 90 3.96 -28.20 -5.44
N GLY A 91 2.90 -28.87 -5.87
CA GLY A 91 2.94 -30.30 -6.20
C GLY A 91 3.21 -31.20 -5.00
N LYS A 92 3.98 -32.26 -5.22
CA LYS A 92 4.31 -33.24 -4.17
C LYS A 92 5.37 -32.68 -3.22
N MET A 93 5.03 -32.56 -1.94
CA MET A 93 5.92 -32.07 -0.91
C MET A 93 6.92 -33.16 -0.43
N GLU A 94 8.20 -32.79 -0.34
CA GLU A 94 9.25 -33.61 0.24
C GLU A 94 9.43 -33.35 1.74
N TRP A 95 8.50 -33.84 2.55
CA TRP A 95 8.41 -33.58 3.99
C TRP A 95 9.71 -33.89 4.75
N LYS A 96 10.40 -34.97 4.39
CA LYS A 96 11.69 -35.31 5.01
C LYS A 96 12.76 -34.25 4.78
N ARG A 97 12.77 -33.64 3.60
CA ARG A 97 13.71 -32.57 3.27
C ARG A 97 13.39 -31.29 4.03
N LEU A 98 12.11 -30.96 4.25
CA LEU A 98 11.70 -29.84 5.09
C LEU A 98 12.13 -30.03 6.55
N LEU A 99 12.13 -31.27 7.06
CA LEU A 99 12.62 -31.57 8.41
C LEU A 99 14.12 -31.37 8.56
N GLN A 100 14.91 -31.69 7.55
CA GLN A 100 16.37 -31.48 7.59
C GLN A 100 16.71 -30.00 7.78
N ASN A 101 15.86 -29.12 7.32
CA ASN A 101 16.02 -27.67 7.51
C ASN A 101 15.72 -27.20 8.94
N LYS A 102 15.24 -28.05 9.85
CA LYS A 102 15.12 -27.71 11.28
C LYS A 102 16.46 -27.55 11.98
N GLU A 103 17.52 -28.09 11.40
CA GLU A 103 18.90 -27.96 11.92
C GLU A 103 19.65 -26.75 11.35
N THR A 104 19.00 -26.00 10.45
CA THR A 104 19.54 -24.79 9.85
C THR A 104 19.37 -23.58 10.77
N ALA A 105 20.01 -22.47 10.43
CA ALA A 105 19.88 -21.20 11.16
C ALA A 105 18.42 -20.64 11.20
N THR A 106 17.53 -21.16 10.35
CA THR A 106 16.12 -20.74 10.25
C THR A 106 15.20 -21.95 10.07
N PRO A 107 14.90 -22.67 11.16
CA PRO A 107 14.03 -23.83 11.09
C PRO A 107 12.59 -23.42 10.74
N LEU A 108 11.93 -24.24 9.93
CA LEU A 108 10.51 -24.11 9.68
C LEU A 108 9.71 -24.73 10.83
N HIS A 109 8.80 -23.99 11.42
CA HIS A 109 7.99 -24.38 12.56
C HIS A 109 6.55 -24.75 12.18
N PHE A 110 6.00 -24.05 11.19
CA PHE A 110 4.61 -24.23 10.80
C PHE A 110 4.42 -24.26 9.27
N VAL A 111 3.32 -24.86 8.84
CA VAL A 111 2.91 -24.91 7.44
C VAL A 111 1.43 -24.56 7.33
N PHE A 112 1.10 -23.52 6.59
CA PHE A 112 -0.28 -23.22 6.20
C PHE A 112 -0.59 -23.83 4.85
N MET A 113 -1.76 -24.46 4.73
CA MET A 113 -2.17 -25.20 3.52
C MET A 113 -3.48 -24.64 2.98
N LYS A 114 -3.53 -24.41 1.68
CA LYS A 114 -4.80 -24.07 1.03
C LYS A 114 -5.74 -25.27 1.14
N ALA A 115 -6.89 -25.05 1.79
CA ALA A 115 -7.92 -26.06 1.89
C ALA A 115 -8.99 -25.89 0.82
N THR A 116 -9.45 -24.65 0.65
CA THR A 116 -10.56 -24.33 -0.23
C THR A 116 -10.32 -23.03 -1.01
N GLU A 117 -11.04 -22.89 -2.10
CA GLU A 117 -11.04 -21.70 -2.95
C GLU A 117 -12.46 -21.43 -3.44
N GLY A 118 -12.90 -20.17 -3.38
CA GLY A 118 -14.25 -19.80 -3.81
C GLY A 118 -15.34 -20.55 -3.06
N GLY A 119 -16.47 -20.78 -3.71
CA GLY A 119 -17.64 -21.39 -3.07
C GLY A 119 -17.73 -22.91 -3.11
N ASP A 120 -16.79 -23.60 -3.81
CA ASP A 120 -16.96 -25.03 -4.17
C ASP A 120 -15.67 -25.77 -4.52
N HIS A 121 -14.51 -25.13 -4.55
CA HIS A 121 -13.26 -25.77 -4.96
C HIS A 121 -12.41 -26.19 -3.76
N ASN A 122 -12.14 -27.48 -3.62
CA ASN A 122 -11.20 -28.04 -2.66
C ASN A 122 -9.80 -28.13 -3.28
N ASP A 123 -8.77 -27.80 -2.52
CA ASP A 123 -7.39 -28.07 -2.93
C ASP A 123 -7.13 -29.58 -2.90
N THR A 124 -6.75 -30.14 -4.03
CA THR A 124 -6.60 -31.60 -4.20
C THR A 124 -5.49 -32.20 -3.35
N THR A 125 -4.58 -31.39 -2.83
CA THR A 125 -3.44 -31.84 -2.02
C THR A 125 -3.65 -31.61 -0.53
N PHE A 126 -4.72 -30.89 -0.14
CA PHE A 126 -4.93 -30.44 1.22
C PHE A 126 -4.90 -31.58 2.25
N GLU A 127 -5.76 -32.58 2.10
CA GLU A 127 -5.89 -33.66 3.09
C GLU A 127 -4.56 -34.41 3.29
N ALA A 128 -3.88 -34.74 2.19
CA ALA A 128 -2.62 -35.45 2.23
C ALA A 128 -1.52 -34.59 2.88
N ASN A 129 -1.43 -33.33 2.53
CA ASN A 129 -0.45 -32.40 3.09
C ASN A 129 -0.76 -32.10 4.56
N PHE A 130 -2.02 -31.95 4.92
CA PHE A 130 -2.45 -31.66 6.29
C PHE A 130 -2.12 -32.83 7.24
N ALA A 131 -2.35 -34.06 6.84
CA ALA A 131 -1.94 -35.24 7.59
C ALA A 131 -0.40 -35.37 7.69
N ASN A 132 0.30 -35.16 6.57
CA ASN A 132 1.74 -35.28 6.55
C ASN A 132 2.47 -34.23 7.39
N ALA A 133 2.00 -32.97 7.39
CA ALA A 133 2.56 -31.91 8.22
C ALA A 133 2.57 -32.32 9.70
N ARG A 134 1.45 -32.86 10.20
CA ARG A 134 1.33 -33.37 11.57
C ARG A 134 2.31 -34.53 11.83
N ASN A 135 2.34 -35.51 10.93
CA ASN A 135 3.20 -36.69 11.09
C ASN A 135 4.68 -36.34 11.11
N HIS A 136 5.06 -35.19 10.57
CA HIS A 136 6.42 -34.66 10.59
C HIS A 136 6.65 -33.59 11.66
N GLY A 137 5.70 -33.38 12.57
CA GLY A 137 5.84 -32.49 13.73
C GLY A 137 5.85 -31.00 13.37
N PHE A 138 5.21 -30.59 12.30
CA PHE A 138 4.93 -29.19 12.01
C PHE A 138 3.62 -28.76 12.68
N ILE A 139 3.59 -27.54 13.18
CA ILE A 139 2.32 -26.86 13.45
C ILE A 139 1.67 -26.63 12.09
N ARG A 140 0.44 -27.05 11.96
CA ARG A 140 -0.27 -26.96 10.70
C ARG A 140 -1.44 -25.99 10.81
N GLY A 141 -1.75 -25.33 9.72
CA GLY A 141 -2.92 -24.48 9.59
C GLY A 141 -3.54 -24.61 8.20
N ALA A 142 -4.77 -24.18 8.09
CA ALA A 142 -5.48 -24.16 6.81
C ALA A 142 -5.85 -22.73 6.43
N TYR A 143 -5.89 -22.45 5.12
CA TYR A 143 -6.41 -21.18 4.64
C TYR A 143 -7.39 -21.37 3.49
N HIS A 144 -8.22 -20.36 3.32
CA HIS A 144 -9.15 -20.23 2.21
C HIS A 144 -8.66 -19.19 1.22
N PHE A 145 -8.72 -19.51 -0.06
CA PHE A 145 -8.45 -18.55 -1.12
C PHE A 145 -9.76 -17.87 -1.53
N TYR A 146 -9.90 -16.60 -1.11
CA TYR A 146 -11.12 -15.84 -1.35
C TYR A 146 -11.24 -15.39 -2.81
N ILE A 147 -12.40 -15.64 -3.43
CA ILE A 147 -12.73 -15.17 -4.78
C ILE A 147 -13.72 -14.00 -4.70
N PRO A 148 -13.31 -12.79 -5.12
CA PRO A 148 -14.21 -11.64 -5.21
C PRO A 148 -15.38 -11.92 -6.15
N GLY A 149 -16.57 -11.43 -5.77
CA GLY A 149 -17.79 -11.63 -6.58
C GLY A 149 -18.58 -12.91 -6.26
N THR A 150 -18.03 -13.80 -5.45
CA THR A 150 -18.77 -14.94 -4.87
C THR A 150 -19.23 -14.57 -3.45
N ASP A 151 -20.39 -15.08 -3.04
CA ASP A 151 -20.94 -14.83 -1.70
C ASP A 151 -19.96 -15.20 -0.59
N ALA A 152 -19.65 -14.25 0.27
CA ALA A 152 -18.64 -14.42 1.33
C ALA A 152 -19.08 -15.43 2.41
N LEU A 153 -20.38 -15.48 2.73
CA LEU A 153 -20.89 -16.44 3.71
C LEU A 153 -20.82 -17.86 3.16
N LYS A 154 -21.15 -18.04 1.88
CA LYS A 154 -21.02 -19.34 1.21
C LYS A 154 -19.57 -19.82 1.23
N GLN A 155 -18.61 -18.94 1.00
CA GLN A 155 -17.17 -19.26 1.05
C GLN A 155 -16.74 -19.66 2.46
N ALA A 156 -17.15 -18.88 3.47
CA ALA A 156 -16.84 -19.17 4.87
C ALA A 156 -17.44 -20.52 5.32
N ASP A 157 -18.70 -20.77 5.00
CA ASP A 157 -19.37 -22.04 5.31
C ASP A 157 -18.69 -23.23 4.63
N PHE A 158 -18.26 -23.06 3.40
CA PHE A 158 -17.54 -24.08 2.67
C PHE A 158 -16.20 -24.43 3.33
N PHE A 159 -15.44 -23.42 3.71
CA PHE A 159 -14.17 -23.59 4.43
C PHE A 159 -14.38 -24.30 5.77
N ILE A 160 -15.32 -23.85 6.61
CA ILE A 160 -15.61 -24.42 7.94
C ILE A 160 -16.04 -25.88 7.85
N ARG A 161 -16.80 -26.25 6.82
CA ARG A 161 -17.22 -27.66 6.61
C ARG A 161 -16.09 -28.55 6.11
N THR A 162 -15.14 -28.00 5.37
CA THR A 162 -14.02 -28.74 4.78
C THR A 162 -12.90 -28.98 5.78
N VAL A 163 -12.57 -27.94 6.57
CA VAL A 163 -11.42 -27.99 7.47
C VAL A 163 -11.84 -28.50 8.85
N LYS A 164 -11.21 -29.60 9.27
CA LYS A 164 -11.36 -30.14 10.61
C LYS A 164 -10.05 -29.95 11.36
N LEU A 165 -10.05 -29.01 12.29
CA LEU A 165 -8.90 -28.71 13.13
C LEU A 165 -8.87 -29.63 14.36
N ASP A 166 -7.68 -29.99 14.79
CA ASP A 166 -7.41 -30.66 16.05
C ASP A 166 -6.71 -29.68 17.02
N THR A 167 -6.60 -30.10 18.29
CA THR A 167 -5.84 -29.32 19.27
C THR A 167 -4.39 -29.18 18.83
N GLY A 168 -3.93 -27.93 18.75
CA GLY A 168 -2.55 -27.58 18.32
C GLY A 168 -2.40 -27.24 16.84
N ASP A 169 -3.50 -27.19 16.10
CA ASP A 169 -3.52 -26.71 14.71
C ASP A 169 -3.60 -25.17 14.67
#